data_ec5db733ee8b83e976327cc67c9eff33
#
_entry.id   ec5db733ee8b83e976327cc67c9eff33
#
_cell.length_a   1.000
_cell.length_b   1.000
_cell.length_c   1.000
_cell.angle_alpha   90.00
_cell.angle_beta   90.00
_cell.angle_gamma   90.00
#
_symmetry.space_group_name_H-M   'P 1'
#
loop_
_entity.id
_entity.type
_entity.pdbx_description
1 polymer ?
#
loop_
_entity_poly.entity_id
_entity_poly.type
_entity_poly.pdbx_seq_one_letter_code
_entity_poly.pdbx_strand_id
1 'polypeptide(L)'
;MQDALTAYLTWDRVVPWKVLSLPETDTGDFIPIGYGSNQPVFHKRAIAGTVLWVITMPRAEISRPPKWFFPSLVARIRVKGIYHIGDCPSEYRSPGLDQLLRQWCWVAVSDHSDSRFFELNDSTAAIKSLLFDEDAGRALERLPVRTRRKEYVKRLRFIRRFKNGASRSEIAFQGCVRQTERRTVFISYTHAGGRSGNGGEEFALNLADELLWKEFSPWLDALAIPLYNPKREDDCSPVRLERLIAIGLRESNLAISVVTDDYTWNLDECEINWTKKEYESILARKAIGGKFHCVQIMRGGNELPGFDKAFYQDSPTELSDAIAEWYDTR
;
A
#
# COMPACT_ATOMS: atom_id res chain seq x y z
N MET A 1 -24.83 11.55 17.31
CA MET A 1 -24.43 10.26 16.70
C MET A 1 -23.37 10.58 15.65
N GLN A 2 -22.15 10.05 15.78
CA GLN A 2 -21.08 10.33 14.82
C GLN A 2 -21.38 9.64 13.48
N ASP A 3 -21.23 10.39 12.39
CA ASP A 3 -21.42 9.86 11.04
C ASP A 3 -20.18 9.10 10.59
N ALA A 4 -20.41 7.99 9.87
CA ALA A 4 -19.36 7.26 9.20
C ALA A 4 -19.67 7.16 7.70
N LEU A 5 -18.67 7.37 6.89
CA LEU A 5 -18.75 7.37 5.43
C LEU A 5 -17.73 6.40 4.84
N THR A 6 -18.07 5.85 3.66
CA THR A 6 -17.08 5.18 2.81
C THR A 6 -16.42 6.19 1.89
N ALA A 7 -15.13 5.99 1.66
CA ALA A 7 -14.36 6.67 0.64
C ALA A 7 -13.62 5.60 -0.20
N TYR A 8 -13.69 5.70 -1.51
CA TYR A 8 -13.06 4.74 -2.40
C TYR A 8 -11.81 5.33 -3.03
N LEU A 9 -10.69 4.65 -2.85
CA LEU A 9 -9.43 4.96 -3.49
C LEU A 9 -9.08 3.87 -4.50
N THR A 10 -8.79 4.25 -5.75
CA THR A 10 -8.35 3.28 -6.75
C THR A 10 -7.00 2.69 -6.36
N TRP A 11 -6.76 1.44 -6.72
CA TRP A 11 -5.57 0.70 -6.29
C TRP A 11 -4.26 1.41 -6.63
N ASP A 12 -4.16 1.93 -7.83
CA ASP A 12 -3.03 2.71 -8.33
C ASP A 12 -2.74 4.02 -7.59
N ARG A 13 -3.68 4.47 -6.76
CA ARG A 13 -3.55 5.68 -5.94
C ARG A 13 -3.28 5.42 -4.46
N VAL A 14 -3.39 4.16 -4.01
CA VAL A 14 -3.20 3.83 -2.59
C VAL A 14 -1.79 4.21 -2.14
N VAL A 15 -0.81 3.80 -2.91
CA VAL A 15 0.58 4.04 -2.57
C VAL A 15 0.97 5.52 -2.72
N PRO A 16 0.62 6.19 -3.86
CA PRO A 16 0.79 7.64 -3.96
C PRO A 16 0.26 8.40 -2.76
N TRP A 17 -0.94 8.05 -2.35
CA TRP A 17 -1.58 8.69 -1.22
C TRP A 17 -0.85 8.42 0.10
N LYS A 18 -0.39 7.19 0.33
CA LYS A 18 0.47 6.88 1.49
C LYS A 18 1.76 7.70 1.47
N VAL A 19 2.37 7.86 0.30
CA VAL A 19 3.57 8.68 0.12
C VAL A 19 3.35 10.15 0.50
N LEU A 20 2.22 10.72 0.08
CA LEU A 20 1.87 12.09 0.47
C LEU A 20 1.68 12.25 1.98
N SER A 21 1.38 11.15 2.67
CA SER A 21 1.17 11.11 4.12
C SER A 21 2.45 10.83 4.92
N LEU A 22 3.63 10.77 4.26
CA LEU A 22 4.90 10.59 4.97
C LEU A 22 5.19 11.79 5.87
N PRO A 23 5.65 11.55 7.09
CA PRO A 23 6.06 12.62 7.97
C PRO A 23 7.27 13.37 7.40
N GLU A 24 7.38 14.65 7.69
CA GLU A 24 8.52 15.47 7.28
C GLU A 24 9.81 15.11 8.02
N THR A 25 9.67 14.46 9.18
CA THR A 25 10.78 14.02 10.02
C THR A 25 10.73 12.50 10.23
N ASP A 26 11.86 11.87 10.44
CA ASP A 26 11.96 10.42 10.68
C ASP A 26 11.28 9.95 11.97
N THR A 27 10.99 10.89 12.87
CA THR A 27 10.30 10.65 14.15
C THR A 27 8.79 10.88 14.10
N GLY A 28 8.27 11.33 12.96
CA GLY A 28 6.83 11.59 12.79
C GLY A 28 6.03 10.30 12.62
N ASP A 29 4.79 10.31 13.12
CA ASP A 29 3.85 9.20 12.94
C ASP A 29 3.42 9.07 11.48
N PHE A 30 3.40 7.84 10.97
CA PHE A 30 2.89 7.53 9.65
C PHE A 30 1.36 7.37 9.68
N ILE A 31 0.67 8.48 9.47
CA ILE A 31 -0.79 8.57 9.50
C ILE A 31 -1.34 9.23 8.23
N PRO A 32 -2.59 8.93 7.84
CA PRO A 32 -3.20 9.62 6.69
C PRO A 32 -3.30 11.13 6.96
N ILE A 33 -2.74 11.96 6.06
CA ILE A 33 -2.84 13.43 6.16
C ILE A 33 -4.24 13.96 5.82
N GLY A 34 -5.00 13.19 5.04
CA GLY A 34 -6.34 13.55 4.61
C GLY A 34 -6.81 12.73 3.43
N TYR A 35 -7.99 13.04 2.91
CA TYR A 35 -8.57 12.39 1.74
C TYR A 35 -9.20 13.43 0.81
N GLY A 36 -8.84 13.39 -0.46
CA GLY A 36 -9.33 14.30 -1.48
C GLY A 36 -10.49 13.75 -2.31
N SER A 37 -11.43 14.61 -2.71
CA SER A 37 -12.53 14.25 -3.58
C SER A 37 -13.04 15.42 -4.42
N ASN A 38 -13.39 15.13 -5.67
CA ASN A 38 -14.09 16.07 -6.57
C ASN A 38 -15.62 15.88 -6.54
N GLN A 39 -16.14 14.99 -5.70
CA GLN A 39 -17.58 14.75 -5.62
C GLN A 39 -18.29 15.94 -4.92
N PRO A 40 -19.30 16.57 -5.55
CA PRO A 40 -19.97 17.74 -4.99
C PRO A 40 -20.63 17.52 -3.63
N VAL A 41 -20.96 16.27 -3.31
CA VAL A 41 -21.58 15.92 -2.03
C VAL A 41 -20.58 15.67 -0.90
N PHE A 42 -19.28 15.60 -1.22
CA PHE A 42 -18.25 15.25 -0.25
C PHE A 42 -18.19 16.26 0.90
N HIS A 43 -18.05 17.54 0.60
CA HIS A 43 -17.96 18.60 1.60
C HIS A 43 -19.24 18.74 2.47
N LYS A 44 -20.38 18.28 1.96
CA LYS A 44 -21.66 18.31 2.70
C LYS A 44 -21.80 17.14 3.68
N ARG A 45 -21.09 16.05 3.46
CA ARG A 45 -21.24 14.82 4.24
C ARG A 45 -20.06 14.56 5.18
N ALA A 46 -18.84 14.86 4.77
CA ALA A 46 -17.65 14.61 5.54
C ALA A 46 -17.31 15.83 6.42
N ILE A 47 -18.19 16.18 7.34
CA ILE A 47 -18.00 17.29 8.30
C ILE A 47 -17.00 16.90 9.41
N ALA A 48 -16.51 17.88 10.18
CA ALA A 48 -15.66 17.64 11.33
C ALA A 48 -16.26 16.60 12.30
N GLY A 49 -15.44 15.66 12.77
CA GLY A 49 -15.85 14.54 13.60
C GLY A 49 -16.39 13.32 12.82
N THR A 50 -16.61 13.42 11.51
CA THR A 50 -16.98 12.27 10.66
C THR A 50 -15.81 11.28 10.57
N VAL A 51 -16.12 9.98 10.54
CA VAL A 51 -15.16 8.92 10.25
C VAL A 51 -15.24 8.54 8.78
N LEU A 52 -14.14 8.65 8.06
CA LEU A 52 -14.01 8.14 6.70
C LEU A 52 -13.28 6.78 6.72
N TRP A 53 -13.93 5.77 6.17
CA TRP A 53 -13.32 4.47 5.93
C TRP A 53 -12.87 4.40 4.48
N VAL A 54 -11.57 4.49 4.26
CA VAL A 54 -10.97 4.46 2.92
C VAL A 54 -10.78 3.02 2.49
N ILE A 55 -11.42 2.66 1.39
CA ILE A 55 -11.50 1.30 0.88
C ILE A 55 -10.93 1.28 -0.53
N THR A 56 -10.20 0.24 -0.87
CA THR A 56 -9.70 -0.02 -2.22
C THR A 56 -10.12 -1.41 -2.72
N MET A 57 -9.97 -1.61 -4.02
CA MET A 57 -10.05 -2.92 -4.65
C MET A 57 -8.74 -3.18 -5.39
N PRO A 58 -8.01 -4.26 -5.10
CA PRO A 58 -6.79 -4.60 -5.81
C PRO A 58 -6.98 -4.73 -7.32
N ARG A 59 -5.90 -4.63 -8.08
CA ARG A 59 -5.90 -4.58 -9.55
C ARG A 59 -6.45 -5.87 -10.15
N ALA A 60 -7.16 -5.75 -11.29
CA ALA A 60 -7.87 -6.87 -11.92
C ALA A 60 -7.07 -7.60 -13.00
N GLU A 61 -5.86 -7.20 -13.28
CA GLU A 61 -5.11 -7.63 -14.46
C GLU A 61 -4.46 -9.01 -14.32
N ILE A 62 -4.67 -9.67 -13.20
CA ILE A 62 -4.07 -10.97 -12.94
C ILE A 62 -4.85 -12.07 -13.61
N SER A 63 -4.17 -12.88 -14.40
CA SER A 63 -4.71 -14.00 -15.22
C SER A 63 -5.25 -15.17 -14.40
N ARG A 64 -5.25 -15.10 -13.08
CA ARG A 64 -5.64 -16.19 -12.16
C ARG A 64 -6.98 -16.00 -11.49
N PRO A 65 -7.62 -17.10 -11.07
CA PRO A 65 -8.91 -17.04 -10.39
C PRO A 65 -8.79 -16.40 -9.01
N PRO A 66 -9.79 -15.82 -8.51
CA PRO A 66 -9.93 -14.54 -7.86
C PRO A 66 -9.95 -14.59 -6.33
N LYS A 67 -8.94 -15.04 -5.67
CA LYS A 67 -8.78 -14.74 -4.23
C LYS A 67 -8.68 -13.23 -3.98
N TRP A 68 -8.25 -12.46 -4.98
CA TRP A 68 -7.86 -11.05 -4.95
C TRP A 68 -8.94 -10.00 -5.16
N PHE A 69 -10.15 -10.42 -5.42
CA PHE A 69 -11.22 -9.46 -5.68
C PHE A 69 -11.98 -9.09 -4.41
N PHE A 70 -11.28 -8.98 -3.32
CA PHE A 70 -11.89 -8.51 -2.10
C PHE A 70 -11.61 -7.02 -1.88
N PRO A 71 -12.62 -6.26 -1.44
CA PRO A 71 -12.39 -4.91 -0.99
C PRO A 71 -11.52 -4.92 0.26
N SER A 72 -10.46 -4.12 0.26
CA SER A 72 -9.54 -3.96 1.38
C SER A 72 -9.72 -2.61 2.04
N LEU A 73 -9.74 -2.60 3.35
CA LEU A 73 -9.67 -1.39 4.14
C LEU A 73 -8.22 -0.86 4.11
N VAL A 74 -8.06 0.42 3.74
CA VAL A 74 -6.74 1.06 3.60
C VAL A 74 -6.45 2.00 4.75
N ALA A 75 -7.44 2.78 5.16
CA ALA A 75 -7.29 3.74 6.24
C ALA A 75 -8.61 4.08 6.91
N ARG A 76 -8.50 4.53 8.15
CA ARG A 76 -9.53 5.23 8.88
C ARG A 76 -9.06 6.67 9.07
N ILE A 77 -9.91 7.62 8.72
CA ILE A 77 -9.65 9.04 8.90
C ILE A 77 -10.75 9.62 9.77
N ARG A 78 -10.37 10.20 10.91
CA ARG A 78 -11.24 11.12 11.63
C ARG A 78 -11.08 12.49 10.98
N VAL A 79 -12.17 13.05 10.48
CA VAL A 79 -12.16 14.34 9.81
C VAL A 79 -12.02 15.46 10.84
N LYS A 80 -10.97 16.25 10.74
CA LYS A 80 -10.78 17.47 11.52
C LYS A 80 -11.51 18.66 10.88
N GLY A 81 -11.46 18.73 9.56
CA GLY A 81 -12.14 19.74 8.75
C GLY A 81 -12.08 19.40 7.27
N ILE A 82 -12.89 20.12 6.47
CA ILE A 82 -12.87 20.01 5.02
C ILE A 82 -12.57 21.36 4.43
N TYR A 83 -11.62 21.39 3.51
CA TYR A 83 -11.11 22.61 2.94
C TYR A 83 -10.98 22.54 1.43
N HIS A 84 -11.15 23.67 0.80
CA HIS A 84 -10.68 23.96 -0.55
C HIS A 84 -9.25 24.51 -0.48
N ILE A 85 -8.52 24.50 -1.58
CA ILE A 85 -7.11 24.92 -1.61
C ILE A 85 -6.90 26.33 -1.03
N GLY A 86 -7.83 27.26 -1.26
CA GLY A 86 -7.77 28.65 -0.77
C GLY A 86 -8.12 28.83 0.71
N ASP A 87 -8.86 27.87 1.30
CA ASP A 87 -9.49 28.03 2.60
C ASP A 87 -8.83 27.19 3.71
N CYS A 88 -7.80 26.39 3.35
CA CYS A 88 -7.13 25.53 4.32
C CYS A 88 -6.24 26.35 5.26
N PRO A 89 -6.47 26.29 6.59
CA PRO A 89 -5.63 26.98 7.58
C PRO A 89 -4.17 26.59 7.48
N SER A 90 -3.28 27.57 7.69
CA SER A 90 -1.83 27.37 7.56
C SER A 90 -1.28 26.33 8.53
N GLU A 91 -1.88 26.21 9.73
CA GLU A 91 -1.49 25.23 10.73
C GLU A 91 -1.71 23.75 10.32
N TYR A 92 -2.51 23.50 9.28
CA TYR A 92 -2.73 22.15 8.75
C TYR A 92 -1.90 21.87 7.49
N ARG A 93 -1.25 22.91 6.95
CA ARG A 93 -0.53 22.77 5.70
C ARG A 93 0.77 21.99 5.87
N SER A 94 0.96 21.06 4.96
CA SER A 94 2.20 20.31 4.77
C SER A 94 2.41 20.11 3.26
N PRO A 95 3.61 19.82 2.79
CA PRO A 95 3.86 19.58 1.37
C PRO A 95 2.92 18.51 0.78
N GLY A 96 2.68 17.43 1.51
CA GLY A 96 1.76 16.38 1.09
C GLY A 96 0.30 16.83 1.05
N LEU A 97 -0.16 17.61 2.04
CA LEU A 97 -1.53 18.15 2.05
C LEU A 97 -1.72 19.19 0.94
N ASP A 98 -0.74 20.03 0.70
CA ASP A 98 -0.79 21.01 -0.40
C ASP A 98 -0.89 20.33 -1.76
N GLN A 99 -0.23 19.18 -1.93
CA GLN A 99 -0.35 18.39 -3.14
C GLN A 99 -1.75 17.76 -3.28
N LEU A 100 -2.36 17.27 -2.19
CA LEU A 100 -3.75 16.82 -2.21
C LEU A 100 -4.71 17.96 -2.56
N LEU A 101 -4.54 19.13 -1.97
CA LEU A 101 -5.37 20.31 -2.21
C LEU A 101 -5.29 20.79 -3.67
N ARG A 102 -4.14 20.63 -4.33
CA ARG A 102 -3.98 20.94 -5.78
C ARG A 102 -4.65 19.91 -6.69
N GLN A 103 -4.78 18.68 -6.25
CA GLN A 103 -5.34 17.59 -7.05
C GLN A 103 -6.86 17.48 -6.94
N TRP A 104 -7.44 17.94 -5.82
CA TRP A 104 -8.83 17.72 -5.48
C TRP A 104 -9.54 19.02 -5.10
N CYS A 105 -10.81 19.16 -5.51
CA CYS A 105 -11.59 20.34 -5.16
C CYS A 105 -11.78 20.48 -3.64
N TRP A 106 -11.93 19.36 -2.95
CA TRP A 106 -12.16 19.31 -1.51
C TRP A 106 -11.25 18.28 -0.87
N VAL A 107 -10.63 18.65 0.24
CA VAL A 107 -9.81 17.75 1.04
C VAL A 107 -10.31 17.74 2.48
N ALA A 108 -10.63 16.55 2.96
CA ALA A 108 -10.85 16.29 4.38
C ALA A 108 -9.50 16.12 5.05
N VAL A 109 -9.13 17.03 5.93
CA VAL A 109 -7.91 16.96 6.74
C VAL A 109 -8.14 15.98 7.88
N SER A 110 -7.16 15.12 8.16
CA SER A 110 -7.26 14.14 9.22
C SER A 110 -6.98 14.72 10.60
N ASP A 111 -7.66 14.21 11.60
CA ASP A 111 -7.25 14.29 12.99
C ASP A 111 -6.21 13.19 13.24
N HIS A 112 -4.98 13.57 13.49
CA HIS A 112 -3.86 12.65 13.64
C HIS A 112 -4.02 11.72 14.84
N SER A 113 -4.66 12.17 15.91
CA SER A 113 -4.85 11.36 17.13
C SER A 113 -5.76 10.15 16.92
N ASP A 114 -6.61 10.17 15.89
CA ASP A 114 -7.65 9.15 15.65
C ASP A 114 -7.72 8.70 14.17
N SER A 115 -6.64 8.92 13.43
CA SER A 115 -6.50 8.47 12.04
C SER A 115 -5.34 7.49 11.91
N ARG A 116 -5.51 6.46 11.06
CA ARG A 116 -4.48 5.44 10.88
C ARG A 116 -4.58 4.75 9.54
N PHE A 117 -3.46 4.23 9.05
CA PHE A 117 -3.43 3.28 7.94
C PHE A 117 -3.66 1.86 8.44
N PHE A 118 -4.14 1.02 7.53
CA PHE A 118 -4.25 -0.42 7.71
C PHE A 118 -3.40 -1.13 6.66
N GLU A 119 -2.98 -2.32 6.99
CA GLU A 119 -2.46 -3.26 6.02
C GLU A 119 -3.58 -3.77 5.11
N LEU A 120 -3.20 -4.30 3.95
CA LEU A 120 -4.16 -4.96 3.08
C LEU A 120 -4.79 -6.15 3.81
N ASN A 121 -6.10 -6.18 3.80
CA ASN A 121 -6.88 -7.20 4.48
C ASN A 121 -8.14 -7.51 3.69
N ASP A 122 -8.66 -8.72 3.85
CA ASP A 122 -9.97 -9.07 3.31
C ASP A 122 -11.08 -8.46 4.17
N SER A 123 -11.57 -7.31 3.75
CA SER A 123 -12.68 -6.62 4.40
C SER A 123 -14.05 -6.95 3.78
N THR A 124 -14.15 -8.00 2.93
CA THR A 124 -15.37 -8.33 2.17
C THR A 124 -16.58 -8.50 3.06
N ALA A 125 -16.46 -9.27 4.14
CA ALA A 125 -17.57 -9.55 5.05
C ALA A 125 -18.07 -8.27 5.73
N ALA A 126 -17.15 -7.44 6.24
CA ALA A 126 -17.48 -6.17 6.88
C ALA A 126 -18.14 -5.20 5.89
N ILE A 127 -17.53 -5.01 4.73
CA ILE A 127 -18.05 -4.09 3.71
C ILE A 127 -19.40 -4.57 3.18
N LYS A 128 -19.57 -5.88 2.97
CA LYS A 128 -20.83 -6.46 2.58
C LYS A 128 -21.94 -6.15 3.60
N SER A 129 -21.68 -6.38 4.87
CA SER A 129 -22.66 -6.13 5.96
C SER A 129 -23.02 -4.65 6.12
N LEU A 130 -22.13 -3.74 5.73
CA LEU A 130 -22.31 -2.29 5.85
C LEU A 130 -22.98 -1.64 4.64
N LEU A 131 -22.76 -2.19 3.43
CA LEU A 131 -23.22 -1.58 2.17
C LEU A 131 -24.40 -2.29 1.53
N PHE A 132 -24.65 -3.55 1.85
CA PHE A 132 -25.68 -4.37 1.25
C PHE A 132 -26.65 -4.87 2.32
N ASP A 133 -27.92 -4.97 1.98
CA ASP A 133 -28.84 -5.81 2.73
C ASP A 133 -28.58 -7.30 2.46
N GLU A 134 -29.17 -8.18 3.25
CA GLU A 134 -28.91 -9.62 3.14
C GLU A 134 -29.24 -10.20 1.77
N ASP A 135 -30.33 -9.75 1.14
CA ASP A 135 -30.75 -10.26 -0.17
C ASP A 135 -29.84 -9.79 -1.28
N ALA A 136 -29.46 -8.51 -1.28
CA ALA A 136 -28.48 -7.97 -2.22
C ALA A 136 -27.11 -8.61 -2.00
N GLY A 137 -26.73 -8.90 -0.75
CA GLY A 137 -25.49 -9.61 -0.42
C GLY A 137 -25.47 -11.04 -0.94
N ARG A 138 -26.56 -11.79 -0.78
CA ARG A 138 -26.71 -13.15 -1.34
C ARG A 138 -26.74 -13.15 -2.87
N ALA A 139 -27.42 -12.18 -3.47
CA ALA A 139 -27.45 -12.03 -4.91
C ALA A 139 -26.03 -11.73 -5.48
N LEU A 140 -25.26 -10.90 -4.79
CA LEU A 140 -23.90 -10.56 -5.17
C LEU A 140 -22.97 -11.79 -5.18
N GLU A 141 -23.11 -12.69 -4.24
CA GLU A 141 -22.30 -13.92 -4.16
C GLU A 141 -22.52 -14.88 -5.31
N ARG A 142 -23.72 -14.88 -5.90
CA ARG A 142 -24.07 -15.70 -7.06
C ARG A 142 -23.52 -15.17 -8.38
N LEU A 143 -23.03 -13.94 -8.41
CA LEU A 143 -22.48 -13.34 -9.62
C LEU A 143 -21.09 -13.89 -9.95
N PRO A 144 -20.74 -14.00 -11.24
CA PRO A 144 -19.38 -14.25 -11.66
C PRO A 144 -18.44 -13.21 -11.04
N VAL A 145 -17.22 -13.61 -10.72
CA VAL A 145 -16.26 -12.78 -9.97
C VAL A 145 -16.03 -11.40 -10.59
N ARG A 146 -15.83 -11.34 -11.93
CA ARG A 146 -15.67 -10.05 -12.64
C ARG A 146 -16.89 -9.13 -12.47
N THR A 147 -18.08 -9.70 -12.49
CA THR A 147 -19.35 -8.97 -12.31
C THR A 147 -19.48 -8.52 -10.87
N ARG A 148 -19.19 -9.40 -9.92
CA ARG A 148 -19.18 -9.09 -8.49
C ARG A 148 -18.26 -7.92 -8.16
N ARG A 149 -17.02 -7.94 -8.70
CA ARG A 149 -16.09 -6.82 -8.55
C ARG A 149 -16.66 -5.51 -9.10
N LYS A 150 -17.24 -5.52 -10.29
CA LYS A 150 -17.86 -4.32 -10.87
C LYS A 150 -18.96 -3.75 -9.97
N GLU A 151 -19.76 -4.60 -9.34
CA GLU A 151 -20.80 -4.18 -8.41
C GLU A 151 -20.23 -3.58 -7.12
N TYR A 152 -19.16 -4.16 -6.54
CA TYR A 152 -18.46 -3.55 -5.42
C TYR A 152 -17.91 -2.18 -5.80
N VAL A 153 -17.15 -2.08 -6.88
CA VAL A 153 -16.57 -0.81 -7.35
C VAL A 153 -17.65 0.23 -7.62
N LYS A 154 -18.75 -0.15 -8.26
CA LYS A 154 -19.88 0.75 -8.52
C LYS A 154 -20.47 1.28 -7.23
N ARG A 155 -20.59 0.45 -6.20
CA ARG A 155 -21.15 0.85 -4.90
C ARG A 155 -20.16 1.67 -4.08
N LEU A 156 -18.86 1.34 -4.13
CA LEU A 156 -17.82 2.02 -3.37
C LEU A 156 -17.42 3.37 -3.97
N ARG A 157 -17.55 3.58 -5.30
CA ARG A 157 -17.18 4.84 -5.97
C ARG A 157 -17.89 6.08 -5.43
N PHE A 158 -19.03 5.90 -4.80
CA PHE A 158 -19.79 7.00 -4.22
C PHE A 158 -19.57 7.04 -2.71
N ILE A 159 -19.30 8.23 -2.20
CA ILE A 159 -19.24 8.47 -0.76
C ILE A 159 -20.61 8.18 -0.18
N ARG A 160 -20.69 7.13 0.63
CA ARG A 160 -21.94 6.66 1.24
C ARG A 160 -21.84 6.75 2.75
N ARG A 161 -22.98 7.13 3.36
CA ARG A 161 -23.16 7.02 4.80
C ARG A 161 -23.49 5.58 5.14
N PHE A 162 -22.80 5.03 6.14
CA PHE A 162 -23.17 3.72 6.67
C PHE A 162 -24.49 3.77 7.42
N LYS A 163 -25.34 2.78 7.20
CA LYS A 163 -26.50 2.57 8.06
C LYS A 163 -26.04 2.31 9.49
N ASN A 164 -26.61 3.03 10.47
CA ASN A 164 -26.30 2.92 11.91
C ASN A 164 -24.95 3.47 12.38
N GLY A 165 -24.33 4.41 11.65
CA GLY A 165 -23.30 5.30 12.17
C GLY A 165 -21.93 4.69 12.39
N ALA A 166 -21.08 5.46 13.08
CA ALA A 166 -19.69 5.12 13.33
C ALA A 166 -19.51 3.83 14.16
N SER A 167 -20.34 3.62 15.19
CA SER A 167 -20.19 2.46 16.10
C SER A 167 -20.34 1.12 15.38
N ARG A 168 -21.28 0.98 14.46
CA ARG A 168 -21.43 -0.28 13.70
C ARG A 168 -20.28 -0.52 12.73
N SER A 169 -19.78 0.54 12.10
CA SER A 169 -18.63 0.42 11.21
C SER A 169 -17.35 0.10 11.99
N GLU A 170 -17.15 0.69 13.18
CA GLU A 170 -16.03 0.34 14.07
C GLU A 170 -16.05 -1.14 14.43
N ILE A 171 -17.20 -1.67 14.87
CA ILE A 171 -17.34 -3.09 15.21
C ILE A 171 -17.09 -3.98 14.01
N ALA A 172 -17.67 -3.65 12.85
CA ALA A 172 -17.50 -4.44 11.64
C ALA A 172 -16.04 -4.51 11.18
N PHE A 173 -15.32 -3.38 11.25
CA PHE A 173 -13.93 -3.32 10.83
C PHE A 173 -12.93 -3.76 11.92
N GLN A 174 -13.31 -3.79 13.20
CA GLN A 174 -12.47 -4.37 14.24
C GLN A 174 -12.10 -5.84 13.96
N GLY A 175 -13.04 -6.61 13.39
CA GLY A 175 -12.79 -7.98 12.97
C GLY A 175 -11.80 -8.11 11.83
N CYS A 176 -11.74 -7.10 10.94
CA CYS A 176 -10.80 -7.07 9.81
C CYS A 176 -9.38 -6.68 10.23
N VAL A 177 -9.26 -5.96 11.33
CA VAL A 177 -7.99 -5.44 11.89
C VAL A 177 -7.35 -6.42 12.88
N ARG A 178 -8.01 -7.54 13.21
CA ARG A 178 -7.37 -8.61 13.96
C ARG A 178 -6.21 -9.15 13.14
N GLN A 179 -5.05 -8.70 13.53
CA GLN A 179 -3.74 -9.07 13.04
C GLN A 179 -3.61 -10.60 12.97
N THR A 180 -3.79 -11.14 11.78
CA THR A 180 -2.87 -12.19 11.35
C THR A 180 -1.48 -11.59 11.42
N GLU A 181 -0.49 -12.33 11.90
CA GLU A 181 0.89 -11.83 11.97
C GLU A 181 1.23 -11.12 10.67
N ARG A 182 1.73 -9.89 10.78
CA ARG A 182 2.06 -9.04 9.65
C ARG A 182 3.00 -9.77 8.71
N ARG A 183 2.53 -10.10 7.52
CA ARG A 183 3.35 -10.67 6.44
C ARG A 183 3.73 -9.57 5.45
N THR A 184 4.30 -8.49 5.97
CA THR A 184 4.77 -7.40 5.12
C THR A 184 6.13 -7.74 4.52
N VAL A 185 6.27 -7.54 3.23
CA VAL A 185 7.49 -7.86 2.50
C VAL A 185 8.00 -6.66 1.70
N PHE A 186 9.25 -6.30 1.91
CA PHE A 186 9.97 -5.33 1.10
C PHE A 186 10.65 -6.05 -0.06
N ILE A 187 10.45 -5.59 -1.30
CA ILE A 187 11.08 -6.18 -2.48
C ILE A 187 12.02 -5.15 -3.09
N SER A 188 13.31 -5.48 -3.08
CA SER A 188 14.40 -4.73 -3.71
C SER A 188 14.75 -5.34 -5.06
N TYR A 189 14.91 -4.51 -6.07
CA TYR A 189 15.28 -4.93 -7.43
C TYR A 189 15.97 -3.78 -8.17
N THR A 190 16.53 -4.05 -9.33
CA THR A 190 17.13 -3.04 -10.21
C THR A 190 16.11 -2.63 -11.28
N HIS A 191 15.93 -1.33 -11.51
CA HIS A 191 15.07 -0.82 -12.57
C HIS A 191 15.55 -1.21 -13.96
N ALA A 192 14.61 -1.34 -14.93
CA ALA A 192 14.93 -1.51 -16.34
C ALA A 192 15.74 -0.30 -16.85
N GLY A 193 16.90 -0.55 -17.40
CA GLY A 193 17.84 0.50 -17.84
C GLY A 193 19.26 0.27 -17.36
N GLY A 194 19.47 -0.81 -16.61
CA GLY A 194 20.81 -1.32 -16.29
C GLY A 194 21.58 -1.77 -17.53
N ARG A 195 22.84 -2.16 -17.34
CA ARG A 195 23.77 -2.53 -18.41
C ARG A 195 23.32 -3.72 -19.26
N SER A 196 22.63 -4.69 -18.65
CA SER A 196 22.11 -5.88 -19.33
C SER A 196 20.69 -5.68 -19.89
N GLY A 197 20.00 -4.61 -19.50
CA GLY A 197 18.59 -4.38 -19.81
C GLY A 197 17.64 -5.31 -19.04
N ASN A 198 18.14 -6.13 -18.13
CA ASN A 198 17.35 -7.07 -17.31
C ASN A 198 17.33 -6.61 -15.84
N GLY A 199 16.65 -5.50 -15.57
CA GLY A 199 16.61 -4.90 -14.23
C GLY A 199 15.78 -5.67 -13.19
N GLY A 200 15.06 -6.70 -13.57
CA GLY A 200 14.22 -7.47 -12.66
C GLY A 200 12.90 -6.84 -12.28
N GLU A 201 12.56 -5.64 -12.78
CA GLU A 201 11.34 -4.91 -12.43
C GLU A 201 10.06 -5.69 -12.76
N GLU A 202 9.93 -6.20 -13.99
CA GLU A 202 8.76 -6.98 -14.39
C GLU A 202 8.62 -8.24 -13.53
N PHE A 203 9.73 -8.90 -13.25
CA PHE A 203 9.75 -10.07 -12.38
C PHE A 203 9.34 -9.72 -10.94
N ALA A 204 9.86 -8.63 -10.38
CA ALA A 204 9.53 -8.17 -9.03
C ALA A 204 8.04 -7.81 -8.90
N LEU A 205 7.46 -7.18 -9.92
CA LEU A 205 6.03 -6.88 -9.98
C LEU A 205 5.18 -8.16 -10.04
N ASN A 206 5.56 -9.13 -10.87
CA ASN A 206 4.86 -10.41 -10.96
C ASN A 206 4.98 -11.21 -9.66
N LEU A 207 6.16 -11.19 -9.03
CA LEU A 207 6.36 -11.83 -7.73
C LEU A 207 5.52 -11.16 -6.63
N ALA A 208 5.45 -9.84 -6.62
CA ALA A 208 4.60 -9.11 -5.68
C ALA A 208 3.14 -9.52 -5.83
N ASP A 209 2.68 -9.64 -7.06
CA ASP A 209 1.33 -10.12 -7.34
C ASP A 209 1.11 -11.55 -6.80
N GLU A 210 2.05 -12.45 -6.96
CA GLU A 210 1.97 -13.82 -6.44
C GLU A 210 2.04 -13.87 -4.91
N LEU A 211 2.93 -13.09 -4.29
CA LEU A 211 3.05 -13.01 -2.83
C LEU A 211 1.79 -12.46 -2.17
N LEU A 212 1.14 -11.53 -2.84
CA LEU A 212 -0.18 -11.11 -2.40
C LEU A 212 -1.15 -12.31 -2.28
N TRP A 213 -1.14 -13.31 -3.17
CA TRP A 213 -1.97 -14.54 -3.08
C TRP A 213 -1.64 -15.40 -1.86
N LYS A 214 -0.46 -15.23 -1.31
CA LYS A 214 0.02 -15.91 -0.11
C LYS A 214 -0.17 -15.05 1.15
N GLU A 215 -1.04 -14.05 1.08
CA GLU A 215 -1.37 -13.16 2.20
C GLU A 215 -0.19 -12.27 2.66
N PHE A 216 0.82 -12.08 1.82
CA PHE A 216 1.84 -11.07 2.05
C PHE A 216 1.37 -9.69 1.56
N SER A 217 1.85 -8.63 2.20
CA SER A 217 1.66 -7.24 1.78
C SER A 217 2.95 -6.71 1.18
N PRO A 218 3.16 -6.83 -0.15
CA PRO A 218 4.41 -6.41 -0.78
C PRO A 218 4.51 -4.90 -0.84
N TRP A 219 5.69 -4.41 -0.53
CA TRP A 219 6.13 -3.05 -0.71
C TRP A 219 7.24 -3.05 -1.77
N LEU A 220 7.03 -2.31 -2.87
CA LEU A 220 8.01 -2.06 -3.91
C LEU A 220 8.01 -0.57 -4.22
N ASP A 221 9.14 -0.03 -4.59
CA ASP A 221 9.26 1.35 -5.02
C ASP A 221 8.39 1.67 -6.25
N ALA A 222 8.32 0.78 -7.26
CA ALA A 222 7.41 0.94 -8.40
C ALA A 222 5.94 1.07 -8.01
N LEU A 223 5.53 0.48 -6.89
CA LEU A 223 4.19 0.62 -6.33
C LEU A 223 4.13 1.75 -5.30
N ALA A 224 5.22 1.99 -4.58
CA ALA A 224 5.33 2.96 -3.52
C ALA A 224 5.65 4.37 -4.02
N ILE A 225 6.38 4.47 -5.14
CA ILE A 225 6.68 5.75 -5.78
C ILE A 225 5.76 5.88 -6.99
N PRO A 226 4.63 6.55 -6.85
CA PRO A 226 3.75 6.73 -7.97
C PRO A 226 4.43 7.61 -8.98
N LEU A 227 4.75 7.00 -10.09
CA LEU A 227 5.16 7.70 -11.29
C LEU A 227 6.25 8.74 -11.00
N TYR A 228 7.45 8.26 -10.89
CA TYR A 228 8.59 9.05 -11.27
C TYR A 228 8.27 9.62 -12.67
N ASN A 229 7.65 10.79 -12.68
CA ASN A 229 7.53 11.57 -13.90
C ASN A 229 8.84 12.32 -14.02
N PRO A 230 9.78 11.87 -14.87
CA PRO A 230 11.08 12.53 -15.05
C PRO A 230 10.95 13.99 -15.54
N LYS A 231 9.73 14.44 -15.88
CA LYS A 231 9.39 15.82 -16.25
C LYS A 231 8.96 16.69 -15.07
N ARG A 232 8.84 16.15 -13.86
CA ARG A 232 8.60 16.90 -12.62
C ARG A 232 9.76 16.66 -11.67
N GLU A 233 10.86 17.35 -11.91
CA GLU A 233 12.09 17.31 -11.12
C GLU A 233 11.89 17.67 -9.63
N ASP A 234 10.77 18.28 -9.26
CA ASP A 234 10.53 18.83 -7.93
C ASP A 234 9.92 17.84 -6.91
N ASP A 235 9.40 16.68 -7.33
CA ASP A 235 8.57 15.83 -6.45
C ASP A 235 9.27 14.61 -5.81
N CYS A 236 10.48 14.27 -6.25
CA CYS A 236 11.27 13.17 -5.67
C CYS A 236 12.67 13.63 -5.29
N SER A 237 12.79 14.37 -4.18
CA SER A 237 14.12 14.59 -3.63
C SER A 237 14.73 13.26 -3.18
N PRO A 238 16.04 13.04 -3.33
CA PRO A 238 16.73 11.86 -2.82
C PRO A 238 16.38 11.56 -1.35
N VAL A 239 16.23 12.59 -0.52
CA VAL A 239 15.83 12.49 0.89
C VAL A 239 14.45 11.86 1.06
N ARG A 240 13.51 12.17 0.17
CA ARG A 240 12.16 11.59 0.24
C ARG A 240 12.15 10.11 -0.14
N LEU A 241 12.96 9.73 -1.12
CA LEU A 241 13.10 8.33 -1.53
C LEU A 241 13.78 7.50 -0.43
N GLU A 242 14.82 8.01 0.22
CA GLU A 242 15.46 7.36 1.39
C GLU A 242 14.46 7.12 2.51
N ARG A 243 13.62 8.10 2.81
CA ARG A 243 12.55 7.94 3.83
C ARG A 243 11.53 6.87 3.44
N LEU A 244 11.15 6.81 2.17
CA LEU A 244 10.25 5.78 1.67
C LEU A 244 10.81 4.38 1.84
N ILE A 245 12.07 4.18 1.45
CA ILE A 245 12.79 2.92 1.61
C ILE A 245 12.87 2.56 3.10
N ALA A 246 13.26 3.51 3.94
CA ALA A 246 13.35 3.30 5.38
C ALA A 246 12.00 2.90 6.00
N ILE A 247 10.89 3.53 5.58
CA ILE A 247 9.55 3.17 6.03
C ILE A 247 9.17 1.78 5.53
N GLY A 248 9.36 1.49 4.24
CA GLY A 248 9.07 0.17 3.67
C GLY A 248 9.79 -0.94 4.40
N LEU A 249 11.08 -0.76 4.69
CA LEU A 249 11.87 -1.72 5.46
C LEU A 249 11.43 -1.82 6.93
N ARG A 250 11.16 -0.69 7.58
CA ARG A 250 10.72 -0.66 8.99
C ARG A 250 9.41 -1.42 9.18
N GLU A 251 8.48 -1.26 8.24
CA GLU A 251 7.16 -1.89 8.29
C GLU A 251 7.18 -3.36 7.82
N SER A 252 8.29 -3.83 7.25
CA SER A 252 8.40 -5.18 6.70
C SER A 252 8.99 -6.17 7.71
N ASN A 253 8.51 -7.41 7.66
CA ASN A 253 9.06 -8.54 8.41
C ASN A 253 9.94 -9.44 7.54
N LEU A 254 9.83 -9.28 6.22
CA LEU A 254 10.62 -9.98 5.23
C LEU A 254 11.16 -8.98 4.20
N ALA A 255 12.41 -9.10 3.83
CA ALA A 255 12.98 -8.45 2.66
C ALA A 255 13.34 -9.49 1.61
N ILE A 256 13.08 -9.18 0.35
CA ILE A 256 13.42 -9.99 -0.81
C ILE A 256 14.27 -9.14 -1.75
N SER A 257 15.45 -9.60 -2.09
CA SER A 257 16.26 -8.99 -3.15
C SER A 257 16.20 -9.84 -4.41
N VAL A 258 15.76 -9.25 -5.51
CA VAL A 258 15.77 -9.88 -6.85
C VAL A 258 17.14 -9.62 -7.48
N VAL A 259 18.03 -10.59 -7.33
CA VAL A 259 19.45 -10.47 -7.72
C VAL A 259 19.62 -10.83 -9.19
N THR A 260 19.84 -9.81 -10.01
CA THR A 260 20.21 -9.92 -11.42
C THR A 260 21.70 -9.56 -11.60
N ASP A 261 22.26 -9.74 -12.79
CA ASP A 261 23.60 -9.26 -13.10
C ASP A 261 23.73 -7.75 -12.89
N ASP A 262 22.70 -6.97 -13.25
CA ASP A 262 22.66 -5.53 -13.01
C ASP A 262 22.57 -5.18 -11.53
N TYR A 263 21.90 -6.01 -10.72
CA TYR A 263 21.85 -5.83 -9.27
C TYR A 263 23.26 -5.95 -8.67
N THR A 264 23.98 -7.04 -9.01
CA THR A 264 25.34 -7.28 -8.54
C THR A 264 26.30 -6.19 -9.01
N TRP A 265 26.24 -5.83 -10.29
CA TRP A 265 27.05 -4.75 -10.84
C TRP A 265 26.83 -3.42 -10.12
N ASN A 266 25.58 -3.06 -9.81
CA ASN A 266 25.26 -1.85 -9.06
C ASN A 266 25.87 -1.84 -7.65
N LEU A 267 26.02 -2.99 -7.02
CA LEU A 267 26.67 -3.07 -5.71
C LEU A 267 28.18 -2.81 -5.79
N ASP A 268 28.83 -3.32 -6.84
CA ASP A 268 30.28 -3.32 -6.98
C ASP A 268 30.82 -2.01 -7.58
N GLU A 269 30.19 -1.51 -8.64
CA GLU A 269 30.74 -0.47 -9.50
C GLU A 269 30.20 0.95 -9.26
N CYS A 270 29.05 1.06 -8.58
CA CYS A 270 28.42 2.35 -8.38
C CYS A 270 28.66 2.88 -6.96
N GLU A 271 29.30 4.05 -6.85
CA GLU A 271 29.54 4.70 -5.54
C GLU A 271 28.25 5.08 -4.83
N ILE A 272 27.24 5.54 -5.56
CA ILE A 272 25.94 5.95 -5.00
C ILE A 272 24.84 5.44 -5.91
N ASN A 273 24.16 4.37 -5.53
CA ASN A 273 22.91 3.96 -6.15
C ASN A 273 21.89 3.44 -5.13
N TRP A 274 20.64 3.40 -5.54
CA TRP A 274 19.54 2.99 -4.67
C TRP A 274 19.60 1.51 -4.32
N THR A 275 19.98 0.64 -5.23
CA THR A 275 20.14 -0.80 -5.00
C THR A 275 21.13 -1.08 -3.87
N LYS A 276 22.27 -0.38 -3.85
CA LYS A 276 23.27 -0.49 -2.79
C LYS A 276 22.73 0.01 -1.45
N LYS A 277 22.06 1.17 -1.43
CA LYS A 277 21.43 1.72 -0.22
C LYS A 277 20.36 0.78 0.34
N GLU A 278 19.55 0.19 -0.51
CA GLU A 278 18.53 -0.79 -0.09
C GLU A 278 19.19 -2.04 0.50
N TYR A 279 20.20 -2.60 -0.18
CA TYR A 279 20.94 -3.75 0.31
C TYR A 279 21.57 -3.50 1.69
N GLU A 280 22.29 -2.39 1.84
CA GLU A 280 22.90 -1.98 3.11
C GLU A 280 21.85 -1.80 4.20
N SER A 281 20.71 -1.20 3.87
CA SER A 281 19.60 -0.98 4.79
C SER A 281 18.92 -2.29 5.22
N ILE A 282 18.78 -3.26 4.31
CA ILE A 282 18.29 -4.61 4.61
C ILE A 282 19.22 -5.30 5.63
N LEU A 283 20.54 -5.28 5.37
CA LEU A 283 21.50 -5.89 6.27
C LEU A 283 21.55 -5.18 7.64
N ALA A 284 21.50 -3.85 7.65
CA ALA A 284 21.43 -3.07 8.88
C ALA A 284 20.18 -3.42 9.69
N ARG A 285 19.02 -3.52 9.05
CA ARG A 285 17.76 -3.92 9.68
C ARG A 285 17.85 -5.34 10.25
N LYS A 286 18.46 -6.27 9.54
CA LYS A 286 18.71 -7.64 10.03
C LYS A 286 19.61 -7.65 11.25
N ALA A 287 20.68 -6.86 11.26
CA ALA A 287 21.63 -6.78 12.36
C ALA A 287 20.99 -6.26 13.69
N ILE A 288 19.94 -5.45 13.61
CA ILE A 288 19.18 -5.00 14.79
C ILE A 288 18.48 -6.20 15.47
N GLY A 289 18.22 -7.27 14.72
CA GLY A 289 17.57 -8.47 15.24
C GLY A 289 16.04 -8.37 15.25
N GLY A 290 15.38 -9.33 15.90
CA GLY A 290 13.93 -9.46 15.92
C GLY A 290 13.40 -10.45 14.88
N LYS A 291 12.11 -10.34 14.54
CA LYS A 291 11.44 -11.21 13.57
C LYS A 291 11.62 -10.74 12.11
N PHE A 292 12.73 -10.10 11.78
CA PHE A 292 13.01 -9.67 10.40
C PHE A 292 13.88 -10.68 9.69
N HIS A 293 13.40 -11.13 8.54
CA HIS A 293 14.10 -12.06 7.67
C HIS A 293 14.46 -11.41 6.33
N CYS A 294 15.53 -11.91 5.70
CA CYS A 294 15.86 -11.47 4.35
C CYS A 294 16.28 -12.66 3.46
N VAL A 295 15.72 -12.69 2.26
CA VAL A 295 16.00 -13.72 1.27
C VAL A 295 16.38 -13.08 -0.06
N GLN A 296 17.11 -13.84 -0.88
CA GLN A 296 17.48 -13.42 -2.23
C GLN A 296 16.94 -14.39 -3.27
N ILE A 297 16.55 -13.84 -4.41
CA ILE A 297 16.08 -14.60 -5.57
C ILE A 297 17.09 -14.42 -6.67
N MET A 298 17.67 -15.52 -7.11
CA MET A 298 18.75 -15.52 -8.10
C MET A 298 18.18 -15.53 -9.51
N ARG A 299 18.37 -14.41 -10.23
CA ARG A 299 17.98 -14.23 -11.63
C ARG A 299 19.19 -13.96 -12.53
N GLY A 300 20.36 -14.31 -12.08
CA GLY A 300 21.68 -13.98 -12.58
C GLY A 300 22.55 -13.49 -11.44
N GLY A 301 23.74 -12.99 -11.74
CA GLY A 301 24.64 -12.46 -10.73
C GLY A 301 25.17 -13.49 -9.72
N ASN A 302 25.79 -12.98 -8.68
CA ASN A 302 26.36 -13.80 -7.60
C ASN A 302 25.49 -13.73 -6.35
N GLU A 303 25.47 -14.81 -5.56
CA GLU A 303 24.87 -14.78 -4.24
C GLU A 303 25.47 -13.67 -3.37
N LEU A 304 24.59 -12.93 -2.71
CA LEU A 304 24.98 -11.85 -1.81
C LEU A 304 25.14 -12.38 -0.38
N PRO A 305 26.15 -11.93 0.36
CA PRO A 305 26.32 -12.33 1.75
C PRO A 305 25.22 -11.75 2.66
N GLY A 306 24.97 -12.42 3.78
CA GLY A 306 24.10 -11.91 4.82
C GLY A 306 22.62 -12.26 4.70
N PHE A 307 22.17 -12.91 3.62
CA PHE A 307 20.79 -13.37 3.48
C PHE A 307 20.55 -14.72 4.19
N ASP A 308 19.30 -14.97 4.60
CA ASP A 308 18.91 -16.19 5.30
C ASP A 308 18.76 -17.37 4.34
N LYS A 309 18.36 -17.09 3.10
CA LYS A 309 18.06 -18.08 2.07
C LYS A 309 18.24 -17.50 0.68
N ALA A 310 18.73 -18.32 -0.25
CA ALA A 310 18.68 -18.07 -1.69
C ALA A 310 17.63 -18.99 -2.34
N PHE A 311 16.89 -18.46 -3.30
CA PHE A 311 15.92 -19.17 -4.12
C PHE A 311 16.33 -19.04 -5.59
N TYR A 312 16.14 -20.12 -6.36
CA TYR A 312 16.64 -20.23 -7.75
C TYR A 312 15.54 -20.54 -8.77
N GLN A 313 14.27 -20.57 -8.34
CA GLN A 313 13.15 -20.84 -9.22
C GLN A 313 12.91 -19.66 -10.18
N ASP A 314 12.55 -19.97 -11.41
CA ASP A 314 12.28 -18.98 -12.44
C ASP A 314 10.84 -18.47 -12.44
N SER A 315 9.93 -19.27 -11.91
CA SER A 315 8.51 -18.96 -11.89
C SER A 315 8.13 -18.15 -10.63
N PRO A 316 7.57 -16.93 -10.77
CA PRO A 316 7.08 -16.16 -9.63
C PRO A 316 6.09 -16.94 -8.76
N THR A 317 5.32 -17.85 -9.35
CA THR A 317 4.35 -18.71 -8.65
C THR A 317 5.05 -19.70 -7.73
N GLU A 318 6.00 -20.48 -8.28
CA GLU A 318 6.74 -21.48 -7.51
C GLU A 318 7.55 -20.81 -6.41
N LEU A 319 8.11 -19.64 -6.69
CA LEU A 319 8.81 -18.82 -5.71
C LEU A 319 7.89 -18.35 -4.58
N SER A 320 6.72 -17.85 -4.91
CA SER A 320 5.79 -17.39 -3.88
C SER A 320 5.34 -18.53 -2.97
N ASP A 321 5.16 -19.75 -3.52
CA ASP A 321 4.89 -20.95 -2.75
C ASP A 321 6.07 -21.31 -1.83
N ALA A 322 7.27 -21.36 -2.38
CA ALA A 322 8.49 -21.71 -1.65
C ALA A 322 8.83 -20.67 -0.55
N ILE A 323 8.63 -19.38 -0.82
CA ILE A 323 8.85 -18.32 0.15
C ILE A 323 7.81 -18.40 1.28
N ALA A 324 6.54 -18.63 0.97
CA ALA A 324 5.49 -18.77 1.96
C ALA A 324 5.74 -19.98 2.87
N GLU A 325 6.04 -21.14 2.30
CA GLU A 325 6.38 -22.35 3.06
C GLU A 325 7.61 -22.12 3.95
N TRP A 326 8.66 -21.50 3.41
CA TRP A 326 9.85 -21.21 4.19
C TRP A 326 9.57 -20.22 5.33
N TYR A 327 8.78 -19.17 5.08
CA TYR A 327 8.45 -18.15 6.08
C TYR A 327 7.59 -18.72 7.21
N ASP A 328 6.65 -19.60 6.90
CA ASP A 328 5.75 -20.24 7.88
C ASP A 328 6.45 -21.22 8.84
N THR A 329 7.69 -21.59 8.52
CA THR A 329 8.53 -22.46 9.39
C THR A 329 9.44 -21.68 10.34
N ARG A 330 9.40 -20.33 10.33
CA ARG A 330 10.27 -19.44 11.11
C ARG A 330 9.51 -18.70 12.21
#